data_5ea84130764e46bb1daaf77e93fa90b5
#
_entry.id   5ea84130764e46bb1daaf77e93fa90b5
#
_cell.length_a   1.000
_cell.length_b   1.000
_cell.length_c   1.000
_cell.angle_alpha   90.00
_cell.angle_beta   90.00
_cell.angle_gamma   90.00
#
_symmetry.space_group_name_H-M   'P 1'
#
loop_
_entity.id
_entity.type
_entity.pdbx_description
1 polymer ?
#
loop_
_entity_poly.entity_id
_entity_poly.type
_entity_poly.pdbx_seq_one_letter_code
_entity_poly.pdbx_strand_id
1 'polypeptide(L)'
;MNMKKVLLINILTLVVLIGGGAIGYYYYDQATSYVKTDNAKIDGKMITIASPGAGKLTDWTAKTGQTLDSDATLGHVMMAQAGQKPVSTAVSMPTKATVVQSMATENGVVGAGTPLAYGFNLNELWVTANVEETDIDEVKV
;
A
#
# COMPACT_ATOMS: atom_id res chain seq x y z
N MET A 1 -1.00 29.59 -64.50
CA MET A 1 -1.71 29.31 -63.23
C MET A 1 -2.17 30.67 -62.66
N ASN A 2 -3.45 30.81 -62.31
CA ASN A 2 -3.98 32.09 -61.88
C ASN A 2 -3.38 32.52 -60.52
N MET A 3 -2.80 33.69 -60.45
CA MET A 3 -2.12 34.27 -59.26
C MET A 3 -3.01 34.14 -57.99
N LYS A 4 -4.35 34.27 -58.14
CA LYS A 4 -5.32 34.07 -57.05
C LYS A 4 -5.36 32.63 -56.49
N LYS A 5 -5.15 31.60 -57.34
CA LYS A 5 -5.08 30.20 -56.93
C LYS A 5 -3.81 29.87 -56.16
N VAL A 6 -2.69 30.45 -56.60
CA VAL A 6 -1.39 30.29 -55.92
C VAL A 6 -1.44 30.92 -54.52
N LEU A 7 -2.05 32.12 -54.42
CA LEU A 7 -2.21 32.81 -53.13
C LEU A 7 -3.12 32.05 -52.19
N LEU A 8 -4.21 31.48 -52.68
CA LEU A 8 -5.11 30.62 -51.89
C LEU A 8 -4.43 29.33 -51.37
N ILE A 9 -3.60 28.71 -52.23
CA ILE A 9 -2.86 27.50 -51.82
C ILE A 9 -1.83 27.84 -50.76
N ASN A 10 -1.11 28.96 -50.90
CA ASN A 10 -0.13 29.38 -49.88
C ASN A 10 -0.78 29.70 -48.53
N ILE A 11 -1.93 30.40 -48.55
CA ILE A 11 -2.67 30.69 -47.30
C ILE A 11 -3.18 29.40 -46.66
N LEU A 12 -3.71 28.48 -47.45
CA LEU A 12 -4.18 27.18 -46.93
C LEU A 12 -3.03 26.37 -46.32
N THR A 13 -1.88 26.35 -46.99
CA THR A 13 -0.68 25.65 -46.47
C THR A 13 -0.21 26.27 -45.15
N LEU A 14 -0.22 27.62 -45.08
CA LEU A 14 0.18 28.35 -43.87
C LEU A 14 -0.77 28.00 -42.67
N VAL A 15 -2.07 27.96 -42.93
CA VAL A 15 -3.08 27.62 -41.91
C VAL A 15 -2.89 26.17 -41.41
N VAL A 16 -2.58 25.24 -42.34
CA VAL A 16 -2.35 23.83 -41.94
C VAL A 16 -1.05 23.68 -41.11
N LEU A 17 0.02 24.44 -41.48
CA LEU A 17 1.28 24.42 -40.72
C LEU A 17 1.13 25.00 -39.31
N ILE A 18 0.41 26.12 -39.18
CA ILE A 18 0.18 26.77 -37.88
C ILE A 18 -0.74 25.89 -37.03
N GLY A 19 -1.85 25.38 -37.61
CA GLY A 19 -2.77 24.50 -36.91
C GLY A 19 -2.15 23.18 -36.47
N GLY A 20 -1.39 22.54 -37.36
CA GLY A 20 -0.67 21.30 -37.06
C GLY A 20 0.43 21.50 -36.02
N GLY A 21 1.18 22.64 -36.11
CA GLY A 21 2.18 22.99 -35.11
C GLY A 21 1.62 23.24 -33.73
N ALA A 22 0.48 23.93 -33.64
CA ALA A 22 -0.18 24.23 -32.38
C ALA A 22 -0.74 22.95 -31.71
N ILE A 23 -1.34 22.07 -32.51
CA ILE A 23 -1.83 20.77 -32.02
C ILE A 23 -0.66 19.89 -31.57
N GLY A 24 0.40 19.80 -32.35
CA GLY A 24 1.60 19.04 -32.01
C GLY A 24 2.27 19.52 -30.71
N TYR A 25 2.38 20.84 -30.55
CA TYR A 25 2.90 21.46 -29.33
C TYR A 25 2.01 21.14 -28.11
N TYR A 26 0.70 21.22 -28.25
CA TYR A 26 -0.23 20.89 -27.16
C TYR A 26 -0.12 19.42 -26.72
N TYR A 27 -0.04 18.49 -27.66
CA TYR A 27 0.16 17.08 -27.36
C TYR A 27 1.54 16.79 -26.75
N TYR A 28 2.57 17.48 -27.21
CA TYR A 28 3.92 17.34 -26.66
C TYR A 28 3.98 17.85 -25.22
N ASP A 29 3.45 19.02 -24.93
CA ASP A 29 3.41 19.59 -23.60
C ASP A 29 2.64 18.70 -22.61
N GLN A 30 1.50 18.15 -23.05
CA GLN A 30 0.71 17.23 -22.22
C GLN A 30 1.40 15.87 -21.98
N ALA A 31 2.16 15.38 -22.94
CA ALA A 31 2.89 14.12 -22.79
C ALA A 31 4.12 14.26 -21.88
N THR A 32 4.73 15.44 -21.85
CA THR A 32 5.97 15.71 -21.09
C THR A 32 5.68 16.27 -19.68
N SER A 33 4.47 16.77 -19.43
CA SER A 33 4.12 17.39 -18.13
C SER A 33 3.77 16.40 -17.02
N TYR A 34 3.66 15.10 -17.30
CA TYR A 34 3.31 14.08 -16.33
C TYR A 34 4.37 13.00 -16.26
N VAL A 35 5.07 12.94 -15.14
CA VAL A 35 5.91 11.77 -14.78
C VAL A 35 4.99 10.63 -14.38
N LYS A 36 4.88 9.61 -15.21
CA LYS A 36 4.14 8.39 -14.90
C LYS A 36 5.07 7.42 -14.20
N THR A 37 4.79 7.12 -12.94
CA THR A 37 5.48 6.04 -12.23
C THR A 37 4.54 4.83 -12.11
N ASP A 38 4.98 3.69 -12.61
CA ASP A 38 4.28 2.41 -12.47
C ASP A 38 4.66 1.69 -11.15
N ASN A 39 5.63 2.24 -10.42
CA ASN A 39 6.17 1.69 -9.17
C ASN A 39 5.68 2.42 -7.91
N ALA A 40 4.49 3.00 -7.93
CA ALA A 40 3.87 3.54 -6.73
C ALA A 40 3.16 2.42 -5.97
N LYS A 41 3.53 2.23 -4.70
CA LYS A 41 2.85 1.29 -3.80
C LYS A 41 2.39 1.99 -2.53
N ILE A 42 1.27 1.53 -2.00
CA ILE A 42 0.81 1.93 -0.69
C ILE A 42 1.56 1.09 0.34
N ASP A 43 2.31 1.76 1.19
CA ASP A 43 3.02 1.16 2.31
C ASP A 43 2.41 1.61 3.64
N GLY A 44 2.63 0.84 4.68
CA GLY A 44 2.14 1.15 6.01
C GLY A 44 2.95 0.42 7.07
N LYS A 45 2.84 0.89 8.29
CA LYS A 45 3.50 0.24 9.44
C LYS A 45 2.83 -1.10 9.70
N MET A 46 3.55 -2.19 9.43
CA MET A 46 3.13 -3.54 9.76
C MET A 46 3.28 -3.80 11.25
N ILE A 47 2.24 -4.32 11.84
CA ILE A 47 2.16 -4.69 13.25
C ILE A 47 2.10 -6.21 13.32
N THR A 48 3.04 -6.80 14.04
CA THR A 48 3.08 -8.23 14.27
C THR A 48 2.44 -8.54 15.63
N ILE A 49 1.40 -9.36 15.62
CA ILE A 49 0.81 -9.92 16.83
C ILE A 49 1.47 -11.27 17.08
N ALA A 50 2.25 -11.37 18.16
CA ALA A 50 3.03 -12.57 18.47
C ALA A 50 2.55 -13.20 19.79
N SER A 51 2.81 -14.50 19.94
CA SER A 51 2.55 -15.23 21.16
C SER A 51 3.47 -14.76 22.30
N PRO A 52 2.92 -14.44 23.49
CA PRO A 52 3.71 -14.04 24.65
C PRO A 52 4.52 -15.20 25.27
N GLY A 53 4.19 -16.43 24.94
CA GLY A 53 4.88 -17.60 25.47
C GLY A 53 4.60 -18.86 24.68
N ALA A 54 5.27 -19.94 25.04
CA ALA A 54 5.03 -21.25 24.47
C ALA A 54 3.84 -21.93 25.15
N GLY A 55 2.86 -22.37 24.37
CA GLY A 55 1.66 -23.00 24.93
C GLY A 55 0.61 -23.34 23.87
N LYS A 56 -0.58 -23.66 24.35
CA LYS A 56 -1.74 -23.91 23.49
C LYS A 56 -2.57 -22.65 23.33
N LEU A 57 -2.82 -22.26 22.09
CA LEU A 57 -3.68 -21.12 21.77
C LEU A 57 -5.16 -21.51 21.92
N THR A 58 -5.93 -20.69 22.65
CA THR A 58 -7.37 -20.88 22.86
C THR A 58 -8.10 -19.57 22.60
N ASP A 59 -9.40 -19.66 22.29
CA ASP A 59 -10.30 -18.51 22.10
C ASP A 59 -9.80 -17.50 21.06
N TRP A 60 -9.19 -17.98 19.97
CA TRP A 60 -8.66 -17.11 18.92
C TRP A 60 -9.78 -16.50 18.10
N THR A 61 -9.92 -15.17 18.17
CA THR A 61 -11.03 -14.43 17.54
C THR A 61 -10.59 -13.52 16.39
N ALA A 62 -9.28 -13.32 16.17
CA ALA A 62 -8.79 -12.40 15.13
C ALA A 62 -9.09 -12.94 13.72
N LYS A 63 -9.86 -12.16 12.96
CA LYS A 63 -10.23 -12.46 11.57
C LYS A 63 -9.63 -11.42 10.63
N THR A 64 -9.22 -11.89 9.47
CA THR A 64 -8.75 -10.99 8.38
C THR A 64 -9.84 -9.98 8.01
N GLY A 65 -9.46 -8.71 7.89
CA GLY A 65 -10.34 -7.59 7.62
C GLY A 65 -10.94 -6.94 8.86
N GLN A 66 -10.73 -7.48 10.05
CA GLN A 66 -11.25 -6.93 11.30
C GLN A 66 -10.34 -5.80 11.80
N THR A 67 -10.93 -4.64 12.07
CA THR A 67 -10.25 -3.54 12.75
C THR A 67 -10.44 -3.66 14.25
N LEU A 68 -9.34 -3.62 14.98
CA LEU A 68 -9.29 -3.79 16.43
C LEU A 68 -8.58 -2.61 17.06
N ASP A 69 -9.05 -2.18 18.21
CA ASP A 69 -8.41 -1.13 18.98
C ASP A 69 -7.22 -1.69 19.80
N SER A 70 -6.40 -0.77 20.30
CA SER A 70 -5.33 -1.11 21.24
C SER A 70 -5.87 -1.90 22.42
N ASP A 71 -5.10 -2.87 22.90
CA ASP A 71 -5.41 -3.77 24.01
C ASP A 71 -6.62 -4.71 23.84
N ALA A 72 -7.23 -4.74 22.64
CA ALA A 72 -8.26 -5.72 22.33
C ALA A 72 -7.69 -7.15 22.44
N THR A 73 -8.32 -7.99 23.25
CA THR A 73 -7.92 -9.39 23.43
C THR A 73 -8.32 -10.21 22.20
N LEU A 74 -7.36 -10.94 21.65
CA LEU A 74 -7.51 -11.76 20.44
C LEU A 74 -7.60 -13.25 20.72
N GLY A 75 -7.13 -13.66 21.90
CA GLY A 75 -7.11 -15.04 22.34
C GLY A 75 -6.27 -15.20 23.59
N HIS A 76 -6.08 -16.44 23.99
CA HIS A 76 -5.29 -16.78 25.17
C HIS A 76 -4.28 -17.88 24.84
N VAL A 77 -3.10 -17.79 25.46
CA VAL A 77 -2.10 -18.87 25.40
C VAL A 77 -2.02 -19.55 26.75
N MET A 78 -2.35 -20.83 26.77
CA MET A 78 -2.26 -21.72 27.94
C MET A 78 -0.85 -22.25 28.03
N MET A 79 -0.03 -21.67 28.91
CA MET A 79 1.35 -22.09 29.14
C MET A 79 1.42 -23.14 30.22
N ALA A 80 2.00 -24.31 29.90
CA ALA A 80 2.23 -25.36 30.90
C ALA A 80 3.48 -25.00 31.72
N GLN A 81 3.33 -25.02 33.04
CA GLN A 81 4.44 -24.92 33.98
C GLN A 81 4.61 -26.23 34.72
N ALA A 82 5.87 -26.69 34.77
CA ALA A 82 6.21 -27.92 35.47
C ALA A 82 5.82 -27.83 36.95
N GLY A 83 4.92 -28.74 37.40
CA GLY A 83 4.50 -28.81 38.78
C GLY A 83 3.49 -27.73 39.24
N GLN A 84 2.95 -26.92 38.35
CA GLN A 84 1.97 -25.86 38.64
C GLN A 84 0.76 -25.98 37.69
N LYS A 85 -0.31 -25.26 38.05
CA LYS A 85 -1.47 -25.13 37.13
C LYS A 85 -1.07 -24.34 35.89
N PRO A 86 -1.55 -24.67 34.69
CA PRO A 86 -1.35 -23.89 33.48
C PRO A 86 -1.74 -22.44 33.68
N VAL A 87 -0.90 -21.54 33.21
CA VAL A 87 -1.17 -20.09 33.24
C VAL A 87 -1.73 -19.66 31.91
N SER A 88 -2.86 -18.98 31.94
CA SER A 88 -3.48 -18.39 30.77
C SER A 88 -2.99 -16.94 30.61
N THR A 89 -2.38 -16.62 29.48
CA THR A 89 -1.94 -15.27 29.17
C THR A 89 -2.69 -14.78 27.94
N ALA A 90 -3.27 -13.58 28.05
CA ALA A 90 -3.99 -12.98 26.93
C ALA A 90 -3.01 -12.53 25.82
N VAL A 91 -3.42 -12.74 24.59
CA VAL A 91 -2.81 -12.13 23.40
C VAL A 91 -3.65 -10.94 23.03
N SER A 92 -3.06 -9.74 23.10
CA SER A 92 -3.77 -8.50 22.80
C SER A 92 -3.13 -7.75 21.64
N MET A 93 -3.93 -6.85 21.07
CA MET A 93 -3.50 -5.95 20.00
C MET A 93 -2.57 -4.87 20.56
N PRO A 94 -1.34 -4.71 20.08
CA PRO A 94 -0.40 -3.74 20.64
C PRO A 94 -0.76 -2.29 20.33
N THR A 95 -1.49 -2.05 19.25
CA THR A 95 -1.99 -0.75 18.82
C THR A 95 -3.19 -0.93 17.91
N LYS A 96 -3.98 0.12 17.70
CA LYS A 96 -5.11 0.07 16.76
C LYS A 96 -4.66 -0.31 15.36
N ALA A 97 -5.22 -1.38 14.81
CA ALA A 97 -4.90 -1.83 13.46
C ALA A 97 -5.99 -2.73 12.87
N THR A 98 -5.92 -2.91 11.56
CA THR A 98 -6.74 -3.87 10.83
C THR A 98 -5.92 -5.13 10.56
N VAL A 99 -6.44 -6.27 10.96
CA VAL A 99 -5.82 -7.58 10.71
C VAL A 99 -5.87 -7.88 9.22
N VAL A 100 -4.71 -8.05 8.61
CA VAL A 100 -4.61 -8.38 7.16
C VAL A 100 -4.37 -9.87 6.93
N GLN A 101 -3.76 -10.53 7.89
CA GLN A 101 -3.52 -11.97 7.83
C GLN A 101 -3.55 -12.58 9.23
N SER A 102 -4.33 -13.64 9.40
CA SER A 102 -4.31 -14.49 10.57
C SER A 102 -3.70 -15.84 10.19
N MET A 103 -2.63 -16.23 10.88
CA MET A 103 -1.91 -17.49 10.67
C MET A 103 -2.15 -18.47 11.81
N ALA A 104 -2.69 -18.01 12.91
CA ALA A 104 -2.96 -18.82 14.08
C ALA A 104 -4.15 -19.74 13.84
N THR A 105 -3.99 -20.97 14.30
CA THR A 105 -5.08 -21.95 14.33
C THR A 105 -5.53 -22.13 15.78
N GLU A 106 -6.83 -22.06 16.01
CA GLU A 106 -7.41 -22.31 17.32
C GLU A 106 -7.03 -23.72 17.81
N ASN A 107 -6.70 -23.83 19.08
CA ASN A 107 -6.19 -25.05 19.71
C ASN A 107 -4.80 -25.52 19.22
N GLY A 108 -4.12 -24.75 18.37
CA GLY A 108 -2.76 -25.01 17.94
C GLY A 108 -1.73 -24.77 19.05
N VAL A 109 -0.60 -25.44 18.95
CA VAL A 109 0.55 -25.20 19.84
C VAL A 109 1.43 -24.12 19.21
N VAL A 110 1.76 -23.10 19.99
CA VAL A 110 2.55 -21.96 19.56
C VAL A 110 3.78 -21.80 20.44
N GLY A 111 4.88 -21.33 19.87
CA GLY A 111 6.08 -20.98 20.60
C GLY A 111 6.08 -19.52 21.06
N ALA A 112 6.93 -19.19 22.02
CA ALA A 112 7.14 -17.79 22.41
C ALA A 112 7.64 -16.97 21.20
N GLY A 113 7.05 -15.80 20.96
CA GLY A 113 7.40 -14.94 19.84
C GLY A 113 6.90 -15.41 18.47
N THR A 114 6.18 -16.52 18.39
CA THR A 114 5.60 -16.99 17.12
C THR A 114 4.57 -15.95 16.63
N PRO A 115 4.67 -15.45 15.38
CA PRO A 115 3.67 -14.56 14.83
C PRO A 115 2.35 -15.29 14.62
N LEU A 116 1.28 -14.72 15.17
CA LEU A 116 -0.08 -15.25 15.12
C LEU A 116 -0.93 -14.53 14.07
N ALA A 117 -0.71 -13.23 13.92
CA ALA A 117 -1.38 -12.43 12.92
C ALA A 117 -0.54 -11.20 12.55
N TYR A 118 -0.83 -10.63 11.39
CA TYR A 118 -0.29 -9.35 10.95
C TYR A 118 -1.43 -8.35 10.77
N GLY A 119 -1.16 -7.11 11.14
CA GLY A 119 -2.07 -5.99 10.95
C GLY A 119 -1.38 -4.77 10.39
N PHE A 120 -2.17 -3.83 9.87
CA PHE A 120 -1.71 -2.52 9.44
C PHE A 120 -2.56 -1.43 10.09
N ASN A 121 -1.91 -0.34 10.49
CA ASN A 121 -2.62 0.86 10.88
C ASN A 121 -3.02 1.63 9.61
N LEU A 122 -4.29 1.54 9.24
CA LEU A 122 -4.82 2.20 8.02
C LEU A 122 -4.84 3.73 8.12
N ASN A 123 -4.64 4.30 9.31
CA ASN A 123 -4.54 5.76 9.51
C ASN A 123 -3.12 6.29 9.29
N GLU A 124 -2.13 5.40 9.18
CA GLU A 124 -0.71 5.72 9.01
C GLU A 124 -0.17 5.06 7.73
N LEU A 125 -0.92 5.22 6.63
CA LEU A 125 -0.47 4.76 5.33
C LEU A 125 0.27 5.89 4.61
N TRP A 126 1.29 5.53 3.85
CA TRP A 126 2.00 6.44 2.95
C TRP A 126 2.15 5.79 1.56
N VAL A 127 2.34 6.64 0.57
CA VAL A 127 2.63 6.19 -0.79
C VAL A 127 4.13 6.30 -1.01
N THR A 128 4.76 5.17 -1.33
CA THR A 128 6.13 5.13 -1.80
C THR A 128 6.09 5.09 -3.32
N ALA A 129 6.51 6.17 -3.96
CA ALA A 129 6.67 6.25 -5.40
C ALA A 129 8.17 6.18 -5.72
N ASN A 130 8.58 5.16 -6.45
CA ASN A 130 9.95 5.07 -6.96
C ASN A 130 9.99 5.76 -8.32
N VAL A 131 10.70 6.89 -8.39
CA VAL A 131 10.97 7.60 -9.64
C VAL A 131 12.32 7.13 -10.15
N GLU A 132 12.41 6.81 -11.44
CA GLU A 132 13.69 6.44 -12.05
C GLU A 132 14.62 7.65 -12.07
N GLU A 133 15.94 7.41 -11.92
CA GLU A 133 16.95 8.47 -11.84
C GLU A 133 16.94 9.38 -13.08
N THR A 134 16.53 8.85 -14.21
CA THR A 134 16.38 9.59 -15.48
C THR A 134 15.28 10.64 -15.46
N ASP A 135 14.28 10.49 -14.57
CA ASP A 135 13.09 11.34 -14.53
C ASP A 135 13.11 12.33 -13.36
N ILE A 136 14.18 12.32 -12.54
CA ILE A 136 14.31 13.18 -11.35
C ILE A 136 14.35 14.66 -11.72
N ASP A 137 14.96 15.02 -12.84
CA ASP A 137 15.08 16.41 -13.29
C ASP A 137 13.73 17.06 -13.67
N GLU A 138 12.69 16.25 -13.89
CA GLU A 138 11.34 16.71 -14.24
C GLU A 138 10.41 16.86 -13.02
N VAL A 139 10.83 16.37 -11.84
CA VAL A 139 10.05 16.47 -10.59
C VAL A 139 10.25 17.88 -10.00
N LYS A 140 9.24 18.74 -10.15
CA LYS A 140 9.18 20.05 -9.47
C LYS A 140 8.48 19.89 -8.13
N VAL A 141 9.14 20.33 -7.07
CA VAL A 141 8.59 20.43 -5.70
C VAL A 141 7.79 21.70 -5.54
#